data_61b5647aef31fab49e99c1dc1f584567
#
_entry.id   61b5647aef31fab49e99c1dc1f584567
#
_cell.length_a   1.000
_cell.length_b   1.000
_cell.length_c   1.000
_cell.angle_alpha   90.00
_cell.angle_beta   90.00
_cell.angle_gamma   90.00
#
_symmetry.space_group_name_H-M   'P 1'
#
loop_
_entity.id
_entity.type
_entity.pdbx_description
1 polymer ?
#
loop_
_entity_poly.entity_id
_entity_poly.type
_entity_poly.pdbx_seq_one_letter_code
_entity_poly.pdbx_strand_id
1 'polypeptide(L)'
;MKKQRLFNLSVILIAALTASSCSKKLPDETYPPEVTRPVETEAEVVFEETEAEETEASESEETVPEETKPAHGPFSTAQVTERVVDINGQLKVSGTDIVNENGDPIQLRGMSSYGINTCGEFFNKDTVQTLAEDWGCSVLRLAMYTVGSGGGEAYIRNPDKYFQVICDDIDLCIEQGIYVIVDWHILDDGDPLQYKEEAKDFFSRISAIYGDSPNIIYEICNEPNGESFADPSVEVGWENCIKPYAEEVIPVIRANDPDNIIIVGTPVWSSRTDEAAKSPLEGENIMYTMHFYAASHHDEHMDVYKSSIEAGLPLFCTEWGTTEDSGNGKVDTAASDEWVAFMKENNISWCNWSVGGAKAEMSNSLRFQSNLLTSEEKFAGHWPDEFLSKSGYYVRTQILEVPYAPLAD
;
A
#
# COMPACT_ATOMS: atom_id res chain seq x y z
N MET A 1 -36.65 15.63 34.51
CA MET A 1 -37.00 15.68 33.10
C MET A 1 -35.74 15.34 32.35
N LYS A 2 -35.55 14.06 31.98
CA LYS A 2 -34.36 13.56 31.23
C LYS A 2 -34.58 13.85 29.76
N LYS A 3 -33.70 14.62 29.14
CA LYS A 3 -33.64 14.78 27.68
C LYS A 3 -32.83 13.61 27.15
N GLN A 4 -33.49 12.63 26.53
CA GLN A 4 -32.89 11.67 25.65
C GLN A 4 -32.47 12.41 24.37
N ARG A 5 -31.18 12.43 24.09
CA ARG A 5 -30.66 12.78 22.76
C ARG A 5 -30.79 11.53 21.87
N LEU A 6 -31.62 11.63 20.86
CA LEU A 6 -31.65 10.64 19.78
C LEU A 6 -30.36 10.82 18.95
N PHE A 7 -29.58 9.78 18.88
CA PHE A 7 -28.54 9.64 17.89
C PHE A 7 -29.23 9.36 16.54
N ASN A 8 -29.07 10.25 15.59
CA ASN A 8 -29.38 9.97 14.20
C ASN A 8 -28.23 9.15 13.63
N LEU A 9 -28.41 7.85 13.54
CA LEU A 9 -27.62 7.01 12.65
C LEU A 9 -28.02 7.39 11.22
N SER A 10 -27.17 8.09 10.51
CA SER A 10 -27.27 8.19 9.05
C SER A 10 -26.83 6.86 8.47
N VAL A 11 -27.81 5.99 8.20
CA VAL A 11 -27.59 4.80 7.39
C VAL A 11 -27.33 5.28 5.98
N ILE A 12 -26.06 5.22 5.55
CA ILE A 12 -25.69 5.42 4.15
C ILE A 12 -26.18 4.19 3.40
N LEU A 13 -27.31 4.36 2.71
CA LEU A 13 -27.85 3.36 1.81
C LEU A 13 -26.99 3.38 0.53
N ILE A 14 -26.02 2.48 0.42
CA ILE A 14 -25.32 2.22 -0.83
C ILE A 14 -26.38 1.65 -1.79
N ALA A 15 -26.79 2.46 -2.75
CA ALA A 15 -27.65 2.02 -3.82
C ALA A 15 -26.85 1.05 -4.73
N ALA A 16 -26.96 -0.24 -4.45
CA ALA A 16 -26.57 -1.26 -5.40
C ALA A 16 -27.45 -1.12 -6.63
N LEU A 17 -26.91 -0.57 -7.71
CA LEU A 17 -27.50 -0.62 -9.03
C LEU A 17 -27.49 -2.08 -9.50
N THR A 18 -28.55 -2.81 -9.18
CA THR A 18 -28.83 -4.11 -9.78
C THR A 18 -29.08 -3.92 -11.27
N ALA A 19 -28.06 -4.16 -12.07
CA ALA A 19 -28.24 -4.41 -13.49
C ALA A 19 -29.02 -5.72 -13.65
N SER A 20 -30.30 -5.62 -13.95
CA SER A 20 -31.15 -6.73 -14.32
C SER A 20 -30.63 -7.34 -15.62
N SER A 21 -29.79 -8.39 -15.52
CA SER A 21 -29.41 -9.18 -16.67
C SER A 21 -30.53 -10.15 -17.03
N CYS A 22 -31.16 -9.85 -18.14
CA CYS A 22 -32.08 -10.74 -18.82
C CYS A 22 -31.30 -11.97 -19.30
N SER A 23 -31.46 -13.10 -18.63
CA SER A 23 -30.87 -14.38 -19.02
C SER A 23 -31.51 -14.90 -20.29
N LYS A 24 -30.87 -14.72 -21.44
CA LYS A 24 -31.08 -15.56 -22.60
C LYS A 24 -30.05 -16.66 -22.62
N LYS A 25 -30.51 -17.92 -22.50
CA LYS A 25 -29.72 -19.10 -22.78
C LYS A 25 -29.17 -19.02 -24.20
N LEU A 26 -27.83 -19.07 -24.32
CA LEU A 26 -27.15 -19.34 -25.58
C LEU A 26 -26.97 -20.86 -25.74
N PRO A 27 -27.01 -21.41 -26.95
CA PRO A 27 -26.89 -22.83 -27.21
C PRO A 27 -25.41 -23.31 -27.10
N ASP A 28 -25.25 -24.61 -26.79
CA ASP A 28 -23.98 -25.35 -26.76
C ASP A 28 -23.15 -25.13 -28.04
N GLU A 29 -22.01 -24.51 -27.91
CA GLU A 29 -20.98 -24.50 -28.96
C GLU A 29 -19.91 -25.54 -28.64
N THR A 30 -19.86 -26.55 -29.49
CA THR A 30 -18.82 -27.56 -29.55
C THR A 30 -17.51 -26.96 -30.05
N TYR A 31 -16.43 -27.11 -29.28
CA TYR A 31 -15.07 -26.70 -29.66
C TYR A 31 -14.55 -27.54 -30.83
N PRO A 32 -13.94 -26.95 -31.87
CA PRO A 32 -13.20 -27.68 -32.89
C PRO A 32 -11.84 -28.13 -32.35
N PRO A 33 -11.25 -29.21 -32.92
CA PRO A 33 -10.03 -29.83 -32.43
C PRO A 33 -8.78 -28.98 -32.68
N GLU A 34 -7.84 -29.16 -31.79
CA GLU A 34 -6.51 -28.58 -31.71
C GLU A 34 -5.74 -28.64 -33.03
N VAL A 35 -5.37 -27.48 -33.58
CA VAL A 35 -4.51 -27.38 -34.75
C VAL A 35 -3.06 -27.30 -34.30
N THR A 36 -2.32 -28.40 -34.44
CA THR A 36 -0.86 -28.45 -34.28
C THR A 36 -0.19 -27.58 -35.32
N ARG A 37 0.61 -26.59 -34.92
CA ARG A 37 1.50 -25.84 -35.83
C ARG A 37 2.82 -26.58 -36.02
N PRO A 38 3.41 -26.54 -37.22
CA PRO A 38 4.71 -27.14 -37.47
C PRO A 38 5.86 -26.36 -36.85
N VAL A 39 6.85 -27.09 -36.35
CA VAL A 39 8.13 -26.57 -35.87
C VAL A 39 8.92 -26.06 -37.07
N GLU A 40 9.24 -24.76 -37.09
CA GLU A 40 10.22 -24.21 -38.06
C GLU A 40 11.63 -24.41 -37.53
N THR A 41 12.47 -24.99 -38.37
CA THR A 41 13.88 -25.27 -38.14
C THR A 41 14.70 -23.98 -38.23
N GLU A 42 15.64 -23.83 -37.29
CA GLU A 42 16.65 -22.77 -37.26
C GLU A 42 17.48 -22.73 -38.58
N ALA A 43 17.62 -21.53 -39.16
CA ALA A 43 18.55 -21.21 -40.21
C ALA A 43 19.80 -20.56 -39.62
N GLU A 44 20.94 -21.20 -39.77
CA GLU A 44 22.27 -20.65 -39.48
C GLU A 44 22.53 -19.40 -40.34
N VAL A 45 22.84 -18.28 -39.68
CA VAL A 45 23.34 -17.07 -40.33
C VAL A 45 24.86 -17.05 -40.18
N VAL A 46 25.54 -17.26 -41.29
CA VAL A 46 27.00 -17.12 -41.43
C VAL A 46 27.34 -15.64 -41.55
N PHE A 47 28.17 -15.12 -40.63
CA PHE A 47 28.75 -13.78 -40.75
C PHE A 47 30.06 -13.88 -41.55
N GLU A 48 30.14 -13.19 -42.69
CA GLU A 48 31.39 -12.90 -43.38
C GLU A 48 32.09 -11.70 -42.70
N GLU A 49 33.34 -11.96 -42.29
CA GLU A 49 34.26 -10.89 -41.85
C GLU A 49 34.79 -10.15 -43.10
N THR A 50 34.55 -8.84 -43.14
CA THR A 50 35.27 -7.93 -44.04
C THR A 50 36.20 -7.07 -43.23
N GLU A 51 37.49 -7.25 -43.42
CA GLU A 51 38.57 -6.37 -43.00
C GLU A 51 38.38 -4.98 -43.62
N ALA A 52 38.46 -3.93 -42.82
CA ALA A 52 38.57 -2.55 -43.30
C ALA A 52 39.74 -1.84 -42.59
N GLU A 53 40.57 -1.25 -43.43
CA GLU A 53 41.82 -0.58 -43.13
C GLU A 53 41.72 0.54 -42.07
N GLU A 54 42.78 0.57 -41.25
CA GLU A 54 43.06 1.67 -40.32
C GLU A 54 43.48 2.94 -41.12
N THR A 55 42.73 4.00 -40.92
CA THR A 55 43.22 5.37 -41.21
C THR A 55 43.22 6.18 -39.91
N GLU A 56 44.43 6.51 -39.49
CA GLU A 56 44.68 7.47 -38.41
C GLU A 56 43.99 8.81 -38.70
N ALA A 57 43.09 9.27 -37.78
CA ALA A 57 42.60 10.61 -37.78
C ALA A 57 42.70 11.18 -36.34
N SER A 58 43.33 12.35 -36.27
CA SER A 58 43.72 13.13 -35.10
C SER A 58 42.57 13.31 -34.08
N GLU A 59 42.93 13.09 -32.81
CA GLU A 59 42.14 13.49 -31.63
C GLU A 59 41.87 14.97 -31.63
N SER A 60 40.60 15.37 -31.80
CA SER A 60 40.05 16.60 -31.26
C SER A 60 39.17 16.16 -30.07
N GLU A 61 39.55 16.62 -28.88
CA GLU A 61 38.74 16.50 -27.68
C GLU A 61 37.40 17.22 -27.92
N GLU A 62 36.39 16.50 -28.36
CA GLU A 62 35.01 16.92 -28.26
C GLU A 62 34.59 16.70 -26.79
N THR A 63 34.50 17.79 -26.03
CA THR A 63 33.83 17.80 -24.73
C THR A 63 32.39 17.36 -24.96
N VAL A 64 32.07 16.13 -24.56
CA VAL A 64 30.71 15.65 -24.45
C VAL A 64 29.97 16.62 -23.52
N PRO A 65 28.87 17.27 -23.95
CA PRO A 65 28.08 18.08 -23.03
C PRO A 65 27.61 17.16 -21.90
N GLU A 66 27.95 17.51 -20.67
CA GLU A 66 27.39 16.91 -19.48
C GLU A 66 25.86 16.98 -19.66
N GLU A 67 25.21 15.83 -19.80
CA GLU A 67 23.75 15.76 -19.80
C GLU A 67 23.30 16.39 -18.48
N THR A 68 22.86 17.62 -18.55
CA THR A 68 22.22 18.29 -17.42
C THR A 68 20.96 17.49 -17.15
N LYS A 69 20.98 16.70 -16.05
CA LYS A 69 19.74 16.11 -15.50
C LYS A 69 18.68 17.21 -15.51
N PRO A 70 17.45 16.93 -15.99
CA PRO A 70 16.39 17.92 -15.97
C PRO A 70 16.28 18.47 -14.55
N ALA A 71 16.13 19.77 -14.42
CA ALA A 71 15.93 20.41 -13.12
C ALA A 71 14.68 19.76 -12.51
N HIS A 72 14.87 19.07 -11.39
CA HIS A 72 13.74 18.60 -10.59
C HIS A 72 12.84 19.81 -10.33
N GLY A 73 11.52 19.58 -10.29
CA GLY A 73 10.51 20.59 -10.03
C GLY A 73 10.82 21.48 -8.82
N PRO A 74 9.87 22.29 -8.33
CA PRO A 74 10.10 23.27 -7.27
C PRO A 74 10.71 22.68 -5.99
N PHE A 75 10.70 21.36 -5.85
CA PHE A 75 11.31 20.62 -4.75
C PHE A 75 12.71 20.18 -5.18
N SER A 76 13.72 20.96 -4.78
CA SER A 76 15.09 20.49 -4.84
C SER A 76 15.24 19.36 -3.81
N THR A 77 15.12 18.14 -4.27
CA THR A 77 15.34 16.97 -3.43
C THR A 77 16.84 16.75 -3.30
N ALA A 78 17.35 16.83 -2.09
CA ALA A 78 18.55 16.08 -1.78
C ALA A 78 18.17 14.60 -2.00
N GLN A 79 18.81 13.92 -2.96
CA GLN A 79 18.68 12.47 -3.07
C GLN A 79 18.97 11.89 -1.70
N VAL A 80 18.04 11.05 -1.21
CA VAL A 80 18.28 10.31 0.02
C VAL A 80 19.36 9.28 -0.32
N THR A 81 20.58 9.55 0.08
CA THR A 81 21.75 8.72 -0.26
C THR A 81 21.99 7.61 0.75
N GLU A 82 21.29 7.64 1.88
CA GLU A 82 21.43 6.67 2.96
C GLU A 82 20.20 5.75 3.03
N ARG A 83 20.47 4.46 3.12
CA ARG A 83 19.40 3.45 3.25
C ARG A 83 18.77 3.56 4.63
N VAL A 84 17.46 3.74 4.69
CA VAL A 84 16.75 4.03 5.94
C VAL A 84 16.90 2.92 6.97
N VAL A 85 16.92 1.66 6.52
CA VAL A 85 17.11 0.49 7.40
C VAL A 85 18.53 0.42 7.94
N ASP A 86 19.54 0.83 7.16
CA ASP A 86 20.94 0.86 7.64
C ASP A 86 21.16 1.91 8.74
N ILE A 87 20.32 2.96 8.79
CA ILE A 87 20.34 4.00 9.82
C ILE A 87 19.59 3.56 11.08
N ASN A 88 18.40 2.95 10.90
CA ASN A 88 17.47 2.71 11.98
C ASN A 88 17.50 1.27 12.53
N GLY A 89 18.00 0.30 11.74
CA GLY A 89 18.09 -1.10 12.13
C GLY A 89 16.75 -1.75 12.44
N GLN A 90 16.73 -2.62 13.44
CA GLN A 90 15.53 -3.32 13.90
C GLN A 90 14.57 -2.35 14.62
N LEU A 91 13.35 -2.23 14.11
CA LEU A 91 12.31 -1.42 14.74
C LEU A 91 11.67 -2.11 15.94
N LYS A 92 11.18 -1.30 16.88
CA LYS A 92 10.44 -1.75 18.06
C LYS A 92 9.31 -0.80 18.37
N VAL A 93 8.29 -1.31 19.08
CA VAL A 93 7.24 -0.48 19.68
C VAL A 93 7.63 -0.15 21.12
N SER A 94 7.62 1.13 21.48
CA SER A 94 7.89 1.62 22.83
C SER A 94 6.81 2.63 23.24
N GLY A 95 5.94 2.23 24.15
CA GLY A 95 4.73 3.04 24.43
C GLY A 95 3.84 3.10 23.20
N THR A 96 3.58 4.29 22.70
CA THR A 96 2.80 4.52 21.47
C THR A 96 3.68 4.77 20.24
N ASP A 97 5.01 4.81 20.39
CA ASP A 97 5.94 5.15 19.33
C ASP A 97 6.59 3.93 18.68
N ILE A 98 6.97 4.08 17.41
CA ILE A 98 8.01 3.25 16.79
C ILE A 98 9.36 3.84 17.18
N VAL A 99 10.27 2.99 17.63
CA VAL A 99 11.65 3.38 17.93
C VAL A 99 12.61 2.57 17.06
N ASN A 100 13.77 3.17 16.74
CA ASN A 100 14.86 2.49 16.06
C ASN A 100 15.62 1.54 16.99
N GLU A 101 16.65 0.86 16.50
CA GLU A 101 17.44 -0.08 17.28
C GLU A 101 18.12 0.55 18.51
N ASN A 102 18.37 1.88 18.47
CA ASN A 102 18.97 2.65 19.54
C ASN A 102 17.95 3.13 20.59
N GLY A 103 16.65 2.98 20.32
CA GLY A 103 15.55 3.43 21.16
C GLY A 103 15.10 4.87 20.89
N ASP A 104 15.54 5.48 19.78
CA ASP A 104 15.12 6.82 19.39
C ASP A 104 13.76 6.75 18.65
N PRO A 105 12.77 7.58 19.01
CA PRO A 105 11.49 7.63 18.29
C PRO A 105 11.68 8.06 16.83
N ILE A 106 11.01 7.36 15.93
CA ILE A 106 11.03 7.67 14.49
C ILE A 106 9.60 7.69 13.93
N GLN A 107 9.39 8.43 12.86
CA GLN A 107 8.17 8.42 12.06
C GLN A 107 8.50 7.94 10.66
N LEU A 108 7.94 6.79 10.26
CA LEU A 108 8.03 6.29 8.89
C LEU A 108 6.97 6.97 8.03
N ARG A 109 7.35 7.34 6.80
CA ARG A 109 6.45 7.98 5.83
C ARG A 109 6.63 7.35 4.46
N GLY A 110 5.55 7.04 3.80
CA GLY A 110 5.64 6.43 2.50
C GLY A 110 4.33 6.24 1.78
N MET A 111 4.34 5.27 0.88
CA MET A 111 3.28 5.01 -0.06
C MET A 111 2.80 3.56 0.04
N SER A 112 1.50 3.36 -0.18
CA SER A 112 0.94 2.03 -0.45
C SER A 112 0.95 1.76 -1.95
N SER A 113 1.22 0.52 -2.36
CA SER A 113 0.81 0.09 -3.69
C SER A 113 -0.72 0.20 -3.82
N TYR A 114 -1.25 0.37 -5.02
CA TYR A 114 -2.61 -0.11 -5.30
C TYR A 114 -2.58 -1.64 -5.29
N GLY A 115 -3.71 -2.34 -5.36
CA GLY A 115 -3.69 -3.80 -5.32
C GLY A 115 -2.64 -4.43 -6.25
N ILE A 116 -1.60 -5.05 -5.70
CA ILE A 116 -0.52 -5.68 -6.49
C ILE A 116 -1.02 -6.81 -7.39
N ASN A 117 -2.18 -7.38 -7.08
CA ASN A 117 -2.86 -8.38 -7.90
C ASN A 117 -3.38 -7.82 -9.23
N THR A 118 -3.77 -6.54 -9.25
CA THR A 118 -4.48 -5.92 -10.39
C THR A 118 -3.69 -4.82 -11.06
N CYS A 119 -2.83 -4.15 -10.32
CA CYS A 119 -2.03 -3.01 -10.77
C CYS A 119 -0.54 -3.18 -10.44
N GLY A 120 -0.06 -4.42 -10.29
CA GLY A 120 1.33 -4.74 -9.95
C GLY A 120 2.35 -4.18 -10.94
N GLU A 121 1.93 -3.85 -12.19
CA GLU A 121 2.80 -3.20 -13.14
C GLU A 121 3.33 -1.82 -12.69
N PHE A 122 2.63 -1.16 -11.76
CA PHE A 122 3.09 0.10 -11.17
C PHE A 122 4.07 -0.12 -10.02
N PHE A 123 4.18 -1.33 -9.48
CA PHE A 123 5.15 -1.66 -8.43
C PHE A 123 6.29 -2.48 -9.06
N ASN A 124 7.40 -1.85 -9.33
CA ASN A 124 8.56 -2.41 -9.99
C ASN A 124 9.85 -1.72 -9.50
N LYS A 125 11.01 -2.22 -9.91
CA LYS A 125 12.31 -1.71 -9.48
C LYS A 125 12.45 -0.20 -9.64
N ASP A 126 12.08 0.33 -10.80
CA ASP A 126 12.21 1.76 -11.09
C ASP A 126 11.31 2.62 -10.19
N THR A 127 10.08 2.13 -9.94
CA THR A 127 9.14 2.78 -9.02
C THR A 127 9.66 2.76 -7.59
N VAL A 128 10.09 1.61 -7.09
CA VAL A 128 10.61 1.48 -5.72
C VAL A 128 11.84 2.35 -5.53
N GLN A 129 12.74 2.37 -6.50
CA GLN A 129 13.91 3.25 -6.48
C GLN A 129 13.52 4.73 -6.47
N THR A 130 12.56 5.15 -7.30
CA THR A 130 12.08 6.54 -7.34
C THR A 130 11.46 6.95 -6.00
N LEU A 131 10.64 6.09 -5.41
CA LEU A 131 10.02 6.37 -4.11
C LEU A 131 11.06 6.45 -2.98
N ALA A 132 12.07 5.59 -3.00
CA ALA A 132 13.13 5.62 -1.99
C ALA A 132 14.09 6.82 -2.17
N GLU A 133 14.62 7.03 -3.38
CA GLU A 133 15.72 7.97 -3.61
C GLU A 133 15.26 9.40 -3.96
N ASP A 134 14.15 9.55 -4.70
CA ASP A 134 13.64 10.85 -5.13
C ASP A 134 12.54 11.39 -4.19
N TRP A 135 11.66 10.52 -3.69
CA TRP A 135 10.59 10.90 -2.77
C TRP A 135 11.00 10.84 -1.30
N GLY A 136 12.04 10.08 -0.96
CA GLY A 136 12.48 9.89 0.42
C GLY A 136 11.53 9.03 1.25
N CYS A 137 10.78 8.12 0.62
CA CYS A 137 9.96 7.16 1.34
C CYS A 137 10.84 6.29 2.25
N SER A 138 10.45 6.17 3.50
CA SER A 138 11.10 5.29 4.48
C SER A 138 10.43 3.94 4.59
N VAL A 139 9.19 3.83 4.12
CA VAL A 139 8.37 2.60 4.14
C VAL A 139 7.51 2.53 2.89
N LEU A 140 7.31 1.32 2.35
CA LEU A 140 6.31 1.04 1.33
C LEU A 140 5.37 -0.06 1.81
N ARG A 141 4.11 -0.01 1.41
CA ARG A 141 3.08 -0.99 1.76
C ARG A 141 2.66 -1.77 0.53
N LEU A 142 2.64 -3.09 0.65
CA LEU A 142 2.27 -4.02 -0.41
C LEU A 142 0.84 -4.55 -0.17
N ALA A 143 -0.14 -3.92 -0.81
CA ALA A 143 -1.55 -4.27 -0.67
C ALA A 143 -1.87 -5.54 -1.48
N MET A 144 -1.80 -6.72 -0.83
CA MET A 144 -2.14 -8.02 -1.42
C MET A 144 -3.62 -8.34 -1.19
N TYR A 145 -4.47 -8.08 -2.18
CA TYR A 145 -5.89 -8.40 -2.07
C TYR A 145 -6.12 -9.90 -1.92
N THR A 146 -6.83 -10.26 -0.86
CA THR A 146 -7.23 -11.65 -0.54
C THR A 146 -8.26 -12.15 -1.53
N VAL A 147 -9.35 -11.37 -1.72
CA VAL A 147 -10.35 -11.54 -2.76
C VAL A 147 -10.32 -10.35 -3.72
N GLY A 148 -10.53 -10.61 -5.00
CA GLY A 148 -10.55 -9.52 -5.98
C GLY A 148 -11.90 -8.81 -5.98
N SER A 149 -11.88 -7.49 -5.83
CA SER A 149 -13.08 -6.67 -5.94
C SER A 149 -13.77 -6.88 -7.30
N GLY A 150 -15.08 -7.07 -7.27
CA GLY A 150 -15.87 -7.35 -8.46
C GLY A 150 -15.52 -8.65 -9.21
N GLY A 151 -14.83 -9.59 -8.56
CA GLY A 151 -14.42 -10.87 -9.16
C GLY A 151 -13.07 -10.83 -9.87
N GLY A 152 -12.26 -9.79 -9.63
CA GLY A 152 -10.91 -9.62 -10.16
C GLY A 152 -9.88 -10.65 -9.68
N GLU A 153 -8.62 -10.36 -9.95
CA GLU A 153 -7.48 -11.17 -9.51
C GLU A 153 -7.36 -11.14 -7.98
N ALA A 154 -7.04 -12.29 -7.37
CA ALA A 154 -7.08 -12.49 -5.93
C ALA A 154 -6.03 -13.50 -5.48
N TYR A 155 -5.48 -13.31 -4.26
CA TYR A 155 -4.54 -14.26 -3.68
C TYR A 155 -5.15 -15.67 -3.59
N ILE A 156 -6.35 -15.79 -3.03
CA ILE A 156 -7.01 -17.10 -2.82
C ILE A 156 -7.27 -17.90 -4.10
N ARG A 157 -7.24 -17.26 -5.28
CA ARG A 157 -7.41 -17.92 -6.58
C ARG A 157 -6.11 -18.48 -7.15
N ASN A 158 -4.99 -17.82 -6.89
CA ASN A 158 -3.67 -18.16 -7.38
C ASN A 158 -2.60 -17.91 -6.31
N PRO A 159 -2.63 -18.62 -5.16
CA PRO A 159 -1.78 -18.31 -4.02
C PRO A 159 -0.29 -18.38 -4.34
N ASP A 160 0.18 -19.40 -5.08
CA ASP A 160 1.60 -19.53 -5.41
C ASP A 160 2.10 -18.42 -6.35
N LYS A 161 1.27 -17.97 -7.30
CA LYS A 161 1.60 -16.85 -8.18
C LYS A 161 1.81 -15.58 -7.38
N TYR A 162 0.82 -15.23 -6.53
CA TYR A 162 0.87 -13.97 -5.79
C TYR A 162 1.83 -14.03 -4.60
N PHE A 163 2.09 -15.21 -4.07
CA PHE A 163 3.18 -15.40 -3.11
C PHE A 163 4.54 -15.05 -3.73
N GLN A 164 4.79 -15.47 -4.97
CA GLN A 164 6.02 -15.10 -5.66
C GLN A 164 6.09 -13.60 -5.96
N VAL A 165 5.00 -13.00 -6.40
CA VAL A 165 4.94 -11.54 -6.65
C VAL A 165 5.27 -10.76 -5.39
N ILE A 166 4.68 -11.12 -4.24
CA ILE A 166 4.96 -10.41 -2.98
C ILE A 166 6.41 -10.59 -2.54
N CYS A 167 6.99 -11.78 -2.74
CA CYS A 167 8.41 -12.01 -2.45
C CYS A 167 9.31 -11.14 -3.34
N ASP A 168 9.04 -11.08 -4.64
CA ASP A 168 9.80 -10.25 -5.58
C ASP A 168 9.71 -8.76 -5.19
N ASP A 169 8.54 -8.28 -4.75
CA ASP A 169 8.33 -6.90 -4.32
C ASP A 169 8.99 -6.59 -2.96
N ILE A 170 9.00 -7.54 -2.03
CA ILE A 170 9.76 -7.45 -0.77
C ILE A 170 11.25 -7.32 -1.07
N ASP A 171 11.79 -8.16 -1.96
CA ASP A 171 13.20 -8.15 -2.34
C ASP A 171 13.62 -6.80 -2.93
N LEU A 172 12.77 -6.14 -3.72
CA LEU A 172 13.00 -4.78 -4.22
C LEU A 172 13.12 -3.76 -3.09
N CYS A 173 12.25 -3.83 -2.08
CA CYS A 173 12.31 -2.94 -0.91
C CYS A 173 13.57 -3.18 -0.08
N ILE A 174 13.97 -4.43 0.13
CA ILE A 174 15.20 -4.80 0.83
C ILE A 174 16.42 -4.31 0.04
N GLU A 175 16.45 -4.46 -1.30
CA GLU A 175 17.52 -3.96 -2.16
C GLU A 175 17.69 -2.44 -1.99
N GLN A 176 16.59 -1.69 -1.88
CA GLN A 176 16.62 -0.24 -1.67
C GLN A 176 16.87 0.17 -0.21
N GLY A 177 16.80 -0.76 0.75
CA GLY A 177 17.05 -0.51 2.16
C GLY A 177 15.98 0.32 2.85
N ILE A 178 14.73 0.14 2.46
CA ILE A 178 13.54 0.73 3.08
C ILE A 178 12.72 -0.33 3.80
N TYR A 179 11.87 0.09 4.74
CA TYR A 179 10.92 -0.81 5.40
C TYR A 179 9.78 -1.17 4.46
N VAL A 180 9.21 -2.36 4.65
CA VAL A 180 8.11 -2.85 3.83
C VAL A 180 7.00 -3.45 4.69
N ILE A 181 5.78 -2.96 4.51
CA ILE A 181 4.57 -3.53 5.12
C ILE A 181 4.02 -4.58 4.17
N VAL A 182 3.95 -5.81 4.64
CA VAL A 182 3.34 -6.94 3.93
C VAL A 182 1.89 -7.07 4.40
N ASP A 183 0.95 -6.63 3.57
CA ASP A 183 -0.45 -6.45 3.92
C ASP A 183 -1.34 -7.56 3.34
N TRP A 184 -2.00 -8.30 4.23
CA TRP A 184 -3.12 -9.18 3.92
C TRP A 184 -4.38 -8.32 3.74
N HIS A 185 -4.60 -7.85 2.49
CA HIS A 185 -5.53 -6.79 2.15
C HIS A 185 -6.96 -7.30 2.03
N ILE A 186 -7.61 -7.57 3.17
CA ILE A 186 -9.05 -7.88 3.22
C ILE A 186 -9.85 -6.60 2.97
N LEU A 187 -10.93 -6.69 2.20
CA LEU A 187 -11.83 -5.59 1.89
C LEU A 187 -13.26 -6.10 1.62
N ASP A 188 -13.51 -6.73 0.44
CA ASP A 188 -14.82 -7.31 0.09
C ASP A 188 -15.13 -8.57 0.91
N ASP A 189 -14.13 -9.25 1.44
CA ASP A 189 -14.25 -10.39 2.36
C ASP A 189 -14.45 -9.99 3.82
N GLY A 190 -14.28 -8.73 4.18
CA GLY A 190 -14.63 -8.07 5.44
C GLY A 190 -14.29 -8.76 6.75
N ASP A 191 -14.70 -10.02 6.93
CA ASP A 191 -14.41 -10.82 8.13
C ASP A 191 -13.07 -11.56 7.98
N PRO A 192 -12.04 -11.22 8.78
CA PRO A 192 -10.73 -11.86 8.69
C PRO A 192 -10.75 -13.35 9.01
N LEU A 193 -11.78 -13.84 9.68
CA LEU A 193 -11.94 -15.28 9.98
C LEU A 193 -12.28 -16.10 8.73
N GLN A 194 -12.78 -15.48 7.66
CA GLN A 194 -13.20 -16.18 6.44
C GLN A 194 -12.06 -16.95 5.77
N TYR A 195 -10.88 -16.32 5.66
CA TYR A 195 -9.67 -16.90 5.04
C TYR A 195 -8.50 -16.97 6.02
N LYS A 196 -8.81 -17.24 7.28
CA LYS A 196 -7.83 -17.31 8.36
C LYS A 196 -6.74 -18.37 8.13
N GLU A 197 -7.09 -19.53 7.63
CA GLU A 197 -6.12 -20.62 7.41
C GLU A 197 -5.18 -20.26 6.24
N GLU A 198 -5.68 -19.60 5.20
CA GLU A 198 -4.88 -19.07 4.11
C GLU A 198 -3.94 -17.95 4.58
N ALA A 199 -4.42 -17.06 5.46
CA ALA A 199 -3.60 -16.03 6.09
C ALA A 199 -2.47 -16.65 6.93
N LYS A 200 -2.76 -17.70 7.72
CA LYS A 200 -1.77 -18.42 8.51
C LYS A 200 -0.70 -19.08 7.63
N ASP A 201 -1.10 -19.72 6.52
CA ASP A 201 -0.15 -20.28 5.55
C ASP A 201 0.72 -19.18 4.93
N PHE A 202 0.09 -18.10 4.46
CA PHE A 202 0.78 -16.95 3.87
C PHE A 202 1.83 -16.38 4.81
N PHE A 203 1.45 -16.00 6.02
CA PHE A 203 2.36 -15.39 6.99
C PHE A 203 3.40 -16.37 7.53
N SER A 204 3.09 -17.67 7.65
CA SER A 204 4.09 -18.70 8.00
C SER A 204 5.19 -18.77 6.95
N ARG A 205 4.84 -18.71 5.66
CA ARG A 205 5.79 -18.74 4.55
C ARG A 205 6.62 -17.45 4.46
N ILE A 206 5.98 -16.28 4.59
CA ILE A 206 6.67 -14.98 4.58
C ILE A 206 7.65 -14.88 5.74
N SER A 207 7.20 -15.16 6.96
CA SER A 207 8.06 -15.07 8.15
C SER A 207 9.21 -16.10 8.14
N ALA A 208 9.02 -17.27 7.55
CA ALA A 208 10.08 -18.26 7.40
C ALA A 208 11.18 -17.82 6.42
N ILE A 209 10.86 -16.97 5.43
CA ILE A 209 11.83 -16.46 4.45
C ILE A 209 12.49 -15.18 4.94
N TYR A 210 11.72 -14.25 5.50
CA TYR A 210 12.13 -12.88 5.76
C TYR A 210 12.19 -12.50 7.24
N GLY A 211 11.90 -13.42 8.17
CA GLY A 211 11.82 -13.12 9.60
C GLY A 211 13.11 -12.59 10.23
N ASP A 212 14.27 -12.87 9.65
CA ASP A 212 15.56 -12.32 10.07
C ASP A 212 15.86 -10.92 9.45
N SER A 213 14.97 -10.39 8.60
CA SER A 213 15.17 -9.11 7.93
C SER A 213 14.51 -7.98 8.73
N PRO A 214 15.26 -6.95 9.17
CA PRO A 214 14.69 -5.82 9.91
C PRO A 214 13.76 -4.94 9.05
N ASN A 215 13.72 -5.16 7.73
CA ASN A 215 12.89 -4.39 6.80
C ASN A 215 11.39 -4.68 6.96
N ILE A 216 11.02 -5.84 7.51
CA ILE A 216 9.66 -6.38 7.43
C ILE A 216 8.76 -5.82 8.54
N ILE A 217 7.56 -5.43 8.13
CA ILE A 217 6.42 -5.13 9.00
C ILE A 217 5.25 -5.95 8.47
N TYR A 218 4.53 -6.65 9.32
CA TYR A 218 3.36 -7.43 8.92
C TYR A 218 2.09 -6.65 9.20
N GLU A 219 1.18 -6.56 8.23
CA GLU A 219 -0.19 -6.10 8.45
C GLU A 219 -1.13 -7.27 8.20
N ILE A 220 -1.70 -7.83 9.28
CA ILE A 220 -2.38 -9.11 9.20
C ILE A 220 -3.83 -9.03 8.75
N CYS A 221 -4.45 -7.85 8.73
CA CYS A 221 -5.74 -7.60 8.11
C CYS A 221 -5.91 -6.08 7.88
N ASN A 222 -6.21 -5.69 6.64
CA ASN A 222 -6.35 -4.30 6.21
C ASN A 222 -7.56 -3.58 6.82
N GLU A 223 -8.75 -3.92 6.35
CA GLU A 223 -10.00 -3.21 6.66
C GLU A 223 -11.14 -4.16 7.06
N PRO A 224 -11.09 -4.73 8.28
CA PRO A 224 -12.21 -5.52 8.77
C PRO A 224 -13.52 -4.73 8.78
N ASN A 225 -14.56 -5.29 8.16
CA ASN A 225 -15.83 -4.59 7.97
C ASN A 225 -17.00 -5.55 7.74
N GLY A 226 -18.23 -4.99 7.69
CA GLY A 226 -19.42 -5.71 7.30
C GLY A 226 -19.93 -6.70 8.35
N GLU A 227 -20.50 -7.80 7.86
CA GLU A 227 -21.13 -8.84 8.67
C GLU A 227 -20.18 -10.03 8.87
N SER A 228 -20.25 -10.67 10.03
CA SER A 228 -19.44 -11.86 10.30
C SER A 228 -19.79 -13.02 9.35
N PHE A 229 -18.76 -13.65 8.81
CA PHE A 229 -18.91 -14.84 7.95
C PHE A 229 -19.62 -16.00 8.66
N ALA A 230 -19.39 -16.17 9.97
CA ALA A 230 -19.98 -17.23 10.75
C ALA A 230 -21.45 -16.97 11.11
N ASP A 231 -21.83 -15.70 11.33
CA ASP A 231 -23.20 -15.28 11.66
C ASP A 231 -23.49 -13.91 11.03
N PRO A 232 -24.14 -13.87 9.85
CA PRO A 232 -24.46 -12.61 9.16
C PRO A 232 -25.42 -11.66 9.91
N SER A 233 -25.90 -12.03 11.09
CA SER A 233 -26.65 -11.12 11.97
C SER A 233 -25.77 -10.32 12.92
N VAL A 234 -24.46 -10.58 12.91
CA VAL A 234 -23.46 -9.97 13.78
C VAL A 234 -22.47 -9.20 12.93
N GLU A 235 -22.21 -7.93 13.28
CA GLU A 235 -21.16 -7.13 12.62
C GLU A 235 -19.76 -7.62 13.01
N VAL A 236 -18.81 -7.46 12.08
CA VAL A 236 -17.38 -7.69 12.35
C VAL A 236 -16.88 -6.66 13.35
N GLY A 237 -16.50 -7.12 14.50
CA GLY A 237 -16.02 -6.29 15.61
C GLY A 237 -14.71 -6.82 16.20
N TRP A 238 -14.16 -6.06 17.13
CA TRP A 238 -12.89 -6.39 17.75
C TRP A 238 -12.93 -7.73 18.50
N GLU A 239 -13.86 -7.89 19.42
CA GLU A 239 -13.92 -9.05 20.33
C GLU A 239 -14.41 -10.34 19.66
N ASN A 240 -15.22 -10.25 18.62
CA ASN A 240 -15.86 -11.41 18.01
C ASN A 240 -15.16 -11.96 16.77
N CYS A 241 -14.44 -11.13 16.04
CA CYS A 241 -13.78 -11.54 14.78
C CYS A 241 -12.29 -11.19 14.77
N ILE A 242 -11.91 -9.92 14.99
CA ILE A 242 -10.55 -9.45 14.71
C ILE A 242 -9.55 -9.96 15.75
N LYS A 243 -9.84 -9.77 17.04
CA LYS A 243 -8.95 -10.24 18.11
C LYS A 243 -8.76 -11.77 18.09
N PRO A 244 -9.83 -12.61 17.98
CA PRO A 244 -9.66 -14.04 17.83
C PRO A 244 -8.86 -14.46 16.59
N TYR A 245 -9.00 -13.75 15.46
CA TYR A 245 -8.17 -13.95 14.28
C TYR A 245 -6.69 -13.66 14.57
N ALA A 246 -6.40 -12.48 15.13
CA ALA A 246 -5.05 -12.04 15.45
C ALA A 246 -4.36 -12.98 16.44
N GLU A 247 -5.07 -13.46 17.47
CA GLU A 247 -4.56 -14.42 18.46
C GLU A 247 -4.14 -15.77 17.86
N GLU A 248 -4.65 -16.12 16.66
CA GLU A 248 -4.24 -17.33 15.94
C GLU A 248 -3.14 -17.05 14.89
N VAL A 249 -3.12 -15.88 14.26
CA VAL A 249 -2.14 -15.55 13.19
C VAL A 249 -0.81 -15.08 13.78
N ILE A 250 -0.82 -14.24 14.81
CA ILE A 250 0.39 -13.72 15.44
C ILE A 250 1.36 -14.82 15.89
N PRO A 251 0.91 -15.89 16.59
CA PRO A 251 1.81 -16.98 16.97
C PRO A 251 2.48 -17.69 15.80
N VAL A 252 1.83 -17.74 14.64
CA VAL A 252 2.41 -18.33 13.42
C VAL A 252 3.58 -17.49 12.91
N ILE A 253 3.44 -16.17 12.90
CA ILE A 253 4.53 -15.24 12.56
C ILE A 253 5.65 -15.36 13.60
N ARG A 254 5.33 -15.26 14.89
CA ARG A 254 6.29 -15.26 16.00
C ARG A 254 7.08 -16.57 16.13
N ALA A 255 6.60 -17.66 15.54
CA ALA A 255 7.36 -18.92 15.48
C ALA A 255 8.63 -18.80 14.62
N ASN A 256 8.66 -17.90 13.65
CA ASN A 256 9.80 -17.67 12.74
C ASN A 256 10.43 -16.30 12.95
N ASP A 257 9.66 -15.31 13.39
CA ASP A 257 10.03 -13.91 13.53
C ASP A 257 9.58 -13.36 14.89
N PRO A 258 10.46 -13.34 15.89
CA PRO A 258 10.12 -12.87 17.23
C PRO A 258 10.04 -11.34 17.35
N ASP A 259 10.67 -10.58 16.44
CA ASP A 259 11.05 -9.19 16.66
C ASP A 259 10.31 -8.17 15.81
N ASN A 260 9.99 -8.45 14.54
CA ASN A 260 9.39 -7.48 13.64
C ASN A 260 7.98 -7.04 14.08
N ILE A 261 7.61 -5.82 13.70
CA ILE A 261 6.32 -5.22 14.07
C ILE A 261 5.20 -5.95 13.34
N ILE A 262 4.11 -6.23 14.08
CA ILE A 262 2.84 -6.73 13.54
C ILE A 262 1.78 -5.67 13.73
N ILE A 263 1.08 -5.30 12.66
CA ILE A 263 -0.02 -4.34 12.65
C ILE A 263 -1.33 -5.10 12.45
N VAL A 264 -2.33 -4.74 13.23
CA VAL A 264 -3.66 -5.38 13.21
C VAL A 264 -4.72 -4.35 12.84
N GLY A 265 -5.54 -4.67 11.84
CA GLY A 265 -6.68 -3.85 11.46
C GLY A 265 -7.69 -3.71 12.59
N THR A 266 -8.45 -2.62 12.57
CA THR A 266 -9.50 -2.36 13.56
C THR A 266 -10.89 -2.37 12.92
N PRO A 267 -11.99 -2.47 13.67
CA PRO A 267 -13.34 -2.56 13.10
C PRO A 267 -13.70 -1.34 12.24
N VAL A 268 -14.70 -1.52 11.38
CA VAL A 268 -15.32 -0.47 10.56
C VAL A 268 -14.28 0.21 9.66
N TRP A 269 -13.69 -0.57 8.74
CA TRP A 269 -12.63 -0.12 7.82
C TRP A 269 -11.45 0.54 8.55
N SER A 270 -10.97 -0.10 9.60
CA SER A 270 -9.85 0.38 10.42
C SER A 270 -10.02 1.79 11.00
N SER A 271 -11.27 2.20 11.31
CA SER A 271 -11.60 3.49 11.92
C SER A 271 -11.93 3.44 13.41
N ARG A 272 -12.08 2.24 14.01
CA ARG A 272 -12.55 2.08 15.40
C ARG A 272 -11.45 1.52 16.32
N THR A 273 -10.34 2.24 16.37
CA THR A 273 -9.21 1.92 17.27
C THR A 273 -9.59 1.92 18.75
N ASP A 274 -10.65 2.69 19.13
CA ASP A 274 -11.18 2.74 20.49
C ASP A 274 -11.74 1.40 20.98
N GLU A 275 -12.13 0.51 20.07
CA GLU A 275 -12.56 -0.85 20.44
C GLU A 275 -11.36 -1.72 20.83
N ALA A 276 -10.29 -1.68 20.04
CA ALA A 276 -9.04 -2.35 20.36
C ALA A 276 -8.40 -1.80 21.66
N ALA A 277 -8.48 -0.48 21.88
CA ALA A 277 -7.94 0.16 23.08
C ALA A 277 -8.58 -0.32 24.39
N LYS A 278 -9.82 -0.81 24.35
CA LYS A 278 -10.51 -1.37 25.54
C LYS A 278 -9.98 -2.74 25.95
N SER A 279 -9.44 -3.49 25.00
CA SER A 279 -8.98 -4.88 25.19
C SER A 279 -7.87 -5.19 24.19
N PRO A 280 -6.69 -4.57 24.28
CA PRO A 280 -5.61 -4.78 23.34
C PRO A 280 -5.11 -6.23 23.36
N LEU A 281 -4.38 -6.60 22.32
CA LEU A 281 -3.67 -7.88 22.25
C LEU A 281 -2.49 -7.89 23.22
N GLU A 282 -2.19 -9.06 23.76
CA GLU A 282 -1.00 -9.27 24.55
C GLU A 282 0.22 -9.58 23.64
N GLY A 283 1.37 -9.06 23.98
CA GLY A 283 2.62 -9.31 23.25
C GLY A 283 3.42 -8.03 23.00
N GLU A 284 4.61 -8.22 22.44
CA GLU A 284 5.51 -7.12 22.08
C GLU A 284 5.44 -6.82 20.58
N ASN A 285 5.79 -5.58 20.22
CA ASN A 285 5.85 -5.11 18.85
C ASN A 285 4.53 -5.34 18.06
N ILE A 286 3.38 -5.07 18.71
CA ILE A 286 2.05 -5.08 18.11
C ILE A 286 1.57 -3.64 18.01
N MET A 287 1.06 -3.24 16.84
CA MET A 287 0.44 -1.96 16.58
C MET A 287 -0.96 -2.15 15.98
N TYR A 288 -1.72 -1.06 15.92
CA TYR A 288 -3.10 -1.08 15.41
C TYR A 288 -3.25 -0.06 14.30
N THR A 289 -3.88 -0.49 13.21
CA THR A 289 -4.05 0.41 12.09
C THR A 289 -5.19 1.40 12.31
N MET A 290 -4.99 2.61 11.81
CA MET A 290 -6.02 3.63 11.63
C MET A 290 -6.06 4.04 10.16
N HIS A 291 -7.26 4.14 9.59
CA HIS A 291 -7.47 4.60 8.21
C HIS A 291 -8.34 5.84 8.18
N PHE A 292 -8.05 6.73 7.24
CA PHE A 292 -8.89 7.90 6.97
C PHE A 292 -8.73 8.39 5.55
N TYR A 293 -9.75 9.09 5.06
CA TYR A 293 -9.73 9.85 3.83
C TYR A 293 -10.11 11.30 4.16
N ALA A 294 -9.19 12.23 3.93
CA ALA A 294 -9.24 13.56 4.52
C ALA A 294 -10.48 14.38 4.12
N ALA A 295 -11.01 14.18 2.91
CA ALA A 295 -12.21 14.89 2.47
C ALA A 295 -13.52 14.34 3.08
N SER A 296 -13.50 13.14 3.69
CA SER A 296 -14.68 12.51 4.34
C SER A 296 -14.58 12.45 5.86
N HIS A 297 -13.37 12.27 6.39
CA HIS A 297 -13.15 12.02 7.81
C HIS A 297 -12.55 13.25 8.48
N HIS A 298 -13.19 13.71 9.55
CA HIS A 298 -12.86 14.95 10.24
C HIS A 298 -12.71 14.72 11.74
N ASP A 299 -12.97 15.75 12.55
CA ASP A 299 -12.76 15.79 14.00
C ASP A 299 -13.28 14.54 14.72
N GLU A 300 -14.43 14.00 14.32
CA GLU A 300 -15.03 12.84 15.00
C GLU A 300 -14.14 11.59 14.92
N HIS A 301 -13.47 11.37 13.77
CA HIS A 301 -12.52 10.28 13.61
C HIS A 301 -11.21 10.57 14.33
N MET A 302 -10.74 11.80 14.23
CA MET A 302 -9.51 12.24 14.91
C MET A 302 -9.64 12.09 16.43
N ASP A 303 -10.82 12.40 17.01
CA ASP A 303 -11.11 12.22 18.44
C ASP A 303 -11.06 10.74 18.86
N VAL A 304 -11.49 9.81 18.00
CA VAL A 304 -11.37 8.36 18.25
C VAL A 304 -9.90 7.95 18.35
N TYR A 305 -9.08 8.36 17.39
CA TYR A 305 -7.66 8.00 17.38
C TYR A 305 -6.91 8.64 18.54
N LYS A 306 -7.19 9.91 18.83
CA LYS A 306 -6.62 10.60 19.98
C LYS A 306 -6.95 9.91 21.31
N SER A 307 -8.20 9.50 21.50
CA SER A 307 -8.59 8.76 22.71
C SER A 307 -7.89 7.41 22.84
N SER A 308 -7.61 6.75 21.71
CA SER A 308 -6.89 5.47 21.68
C SER A 308 -5.42 5.66 22.04
N ILE A 309 -4.77 6.71 21.53
CA ILE A 309 -3.38 7.06 21.89
C ILE A 309 -3.29 7.42 23.39
N GLU A 310 -4.24 8.22 23.91
CA GLU A 310 -4.32 8.57 25.32
C GLU A 310 -4.52 7.35 26.23
N ALA A 311 -5.15 6.29 25.70
CA ALA A 311 -5.27 4.99 26.39
C ALA A 311 -3.99 4.13 26.28
N GLY A 312 -2.96 4.57 25.55
CA GLY A 312 -1.68 3.89 25.37
C GLY A 312 -1.64 2.91 24.19
N LEU A 313 -2.59 2.97 23.25
CA LEU A 313 -2.61 2.12 22.08
C LEU A 313 -1.66 2.66 21.01
N PRO A 314 -0.65 1.88 20.56
CA PRO A 314 0.27 2.29 19.49
C PRO A 314 -0.43 2.19 18.11
N LEU A 315 -0.49 3.30 17.38
CA LEU A 315 -1.16 3.39 16.09
C LEU A 315 -0.17 3.53 14.92
N PHE A 316 -0.52 2.90 13.80
CA PHE A 316 0.09 3.11 12.50
C PHE A 316 -1.01 3.46 11.49
N CYS A 317 -0.85 4.52 10.72
CA CYS A 317 -1.76 4.84 9.63
C CYS A 317 -1.30 4.14 8.36
N THR A 318 -1.70 2.88 8.18
CA THR A 318 -1.24 2.07 7.04
C THR A 318 -1.89 2.47 5.73
N GLU A 319 -3.02 3.18 5.80
CA GLU A 319 -3.70 3.74 4.63
C GLU A 319 -4.36 5.09 4.95
N TRP A 320 -4.12 6.09 4.11
CA TRP A 320 -4.88 7.34 4.12
C TRP A 320 -4.95 7.96 2.74
N GLY A 321 -5.99 8.73 2.46
CA GLY A 321 -6.19 9.42 1.20
C GLY A 321 -6.49 10.90 1.37
N THR A 322 -6.19 11.70 0.32
CA THR A 322 -6.47 13.15 0.27
C THR A 322 -7.89 13.46 -0.22
N THR A 323 -8.63 12.43 -0.65
CA THR A 323 -9.95 12.52 -1.29
C THR A 323 -11.06 12.04 -0.35
N GLU A 324 -12.25 11.78 -0.91
CA GLU A 324 -13.34 11.11 -0.21
C GLU A 324 -13.02 9.63 0.04
N ASP A 325 -13.74 9.00 0.97
CA ASP A 325 -13.59 7.62 1.41
C ASP A 325 -13.71 6.55 0.30
N SER A 326 -14.37 6.90 -0.78
CA SER A 326 -14.40 6.08 -1.99
C SER A 326 -13.07 6.02 -2.75
N GLY A 327 -12.04 6.74 -2.32
CA GLY A 327 -10.80 6.98 -3.05
C GLY A 327 -10.98 7.92 -4.25
N ASN A 328 -12.15 8.54 -4.38
CA ASN A 328 -12.54 9.44 -5.48
C ASN A 328 -12.83 10.84 -4.94
N GLY A 329 -13.31 11.71 -5.81
CA GLY A 329 -13.72 13.04 -5.39
C GLY A 329 -12.58 14.05 -5.47
N LYS A 330 -12.79 15.20 -4.85
CA LYS A 330 -11.85 16.31 -4.87
C LYS A 330 -10.75 16.08 -3.82
N VAL A 331 -9.51 16.34 -4.21
CA VAL A 331 -8.40 16.43 -3.27
C VAL A 331 -8.64 17.61 -2.32
N ASP A 332 -8.67 17.34 -1.02
CA ASP A 332 -8.79 18.34 0.04
C ASP A 332 -7.46 18.48 0.80
N THR A 333 -6.64 19.41 0.33
CA THR A 333 -5.32 19.63 0.93
C THR A 333 -5.41 20.30 2.30
N ALA A 334 -6.47 21.08 2.57
CA ALA A 334 -6.62 21.74 3.85
C ALA A 334 -6.93 20.72 4.96
N ALA A 335 -7.90 19.82 4.73
CA ALA A 335 -8.18 18.73 5.65
C ALA A 335 -6.98 17.75 5.73
N SER A 336 -6.28 17.53 4.63
CA SER A 336 -5.05 16.70 4.63
C SER A 336 -3.94 17.32 5.50
N ASP A 337 -3.79 18.65 5.49
CA ASP A 337 -2.82 19.35 6.36
C ASP A 337 -3.15 19.13 7.86
N GLU A 338 -4.41 19.15 8.24
CA GLU A 338 -4.87 18.89 9.62
C GLU A 338 -4.51 17.44 10.04
N TRP A 339 -4.77 16.46 9.17
CA TRP A 339 -4.43 15.07 9.43
C TRP A 339 -2.92 14.81 9.48
N VAL A 340 -2.15 15.39 8.56
CA VAL A 340 -0.69 15.25 8.57
C VAL A 340 -0.08 15.90 9.82
N ALA A 341 -0.61 17.06 10.24
CA ALA A 341 -0.20 17.70 11.48
C ALA A 341 -0.52 16.81 12.70
N PHE A 342 -1.72 16.22 12.75
CA PHE A 342 -2.11 15.29 13.80
C PHE A 342 -1.17 14.07 13.87
N MET A 343 -0.86 13.44 12.73
CA MET A 343 0.07 12.30 12.68
C MET A 343 1.48 12.70 13.10
N LYS A 344 1.93 13.88 12.71
CA LYS A 344 3.25 14.40 13.09
C LYS A 344 3.32 14.70 14.59
N GLU A 345 2.30 15.34 15.17
CA GLU A 345 2.23 15.69 16.60
C GLU A 345 2.26 14.43 17.49
N ASN A 346 1.64 13.34 17.04
CA ASN A 346 1.55 12.08 17.77
C ASN A 346 2.57 11.03 17.32
N ASN A 347 3.54 11.39 16.48
CA ASN A 347 4.59 10.51 15.94
C ASN A 347 4.03 9.25 15.23
N ILE A 348 2.86 9.35 14.59
CA ILE A 348 2.21 8.23 13.87
C ILE A 348 2.85 8.06 12.51
N SER A 349 3.45 6.91 12.26
CA SER A 349 3.94 6.50 10.94
C SER A 349 2.81 6.26 9.96
N TRP A 350 3.05 6.47 8.64
CA TRP A 350 1.97 6.40 7.68
C TRP A 350 2.38 5.99 6.26
N CYS A 351 1.41 5.40 5.52
CA CYS A 351 1.46 5.17 4.07
C CYS A 351 0.24 5.81 3.40
N ASN A 352 0.48 6.57 2.33
CA ASN A 352 -0.62 7.15 1.55
C ASN A 352 -1.11 6.18 0.47
N TRP A 353 -2.40 6.13 0.24
CA TRP A 353 -3.06 5.40 -0.84
C TRP A 353 -3.14 6.27 -2.09
N SER A 354 -2.56 5.92 -3.26
CA SER A 354 -1.70 4.79 -3.52
C SER A 354 -0.82 5.03 -4.76
N VAL A 355 0.20 4.21 -4.93
CA VAL A 355 1.00 4.16 -6.17
C VAL A 355 0.17 3.51 -7.27
N GLY A 356 -0.12 4.25 -8.33
CA GLY A 356 -0.89 3.77 -9.47
C GLY A 356 -1.17 4.88 -10.47
N GLY A 357 -1.62 4.51 -11.65
CA GLY A 357 -1.99 5.44 -12.71
C GLY A 357 -3.40 5.18 -13.23
N ALA A 358 -4.02 6.20 -13.81
CA ALA A 358 -5.28 6.03 -14.50
C ALA A 358 -5.10 5.12 -15.73
N LYS A 359 -5.84 4.03 -15.82
CA LYS A 359 -5.91 3.22 -17.04
C LYS A 359 -6.91 3.85 -18.01
N ALA A 360 -6.56 3.92 -19.28
CA ALA A 360 -7.45 4.46 -20.32
C ALA A 360 -8.82 3.78 -20.34
N GLU A 361 -8.88 2.51 -19.99
CA GLU A 361 -10.12 1.72 -19.88
C GLU A 361 -10.99 2.08 -18.68
N MET A 362 -10.44 2.82 -17.71
CA MET A 362 -11.11 3.28 -16.50
C MET A 362 -11.43 4.78 -16.55
N SER A 363 -11.53 5.37 -17.73
CA SER A 363 -11.70 6.80 -17.98
C SER A 363 -12.91 7.46 -17.29
N ASN A 364 -13.86 6.68 -16.81
CA ASN A 364 -15.03 7.18 -16.08
C ASN A 364 -14.87 7.11 -14.55
N SER A 365 -13.78 6.59 -14.05
CA SER A 365 -13.63 6.48 -12.63
C SER A 365 -12.73 7.59 -12.11
N LEU A 366 -13.32 8.50 -11.41
CA LEU A 366 -12.66 9.44 -10.51
C LEU A 366 -11.76 8.72 -9.46
N ARG A 367 -11.69 7.39 -9.50
CA ARG A 367 -10.97 6.51 -8.58
C ARG A 367 -9.50 6.82 -8.42
N PHE A 368 -8.92 7.58 -9.33
CA PHE A 368 -7.48 7.76 -9.39
C PHE A 368 -7.00 9.16 -9.01
N GLN A 369 -7.85 9.97 -8.39
CA GLN A 369 -7.39 11.27 -7.87
C GLN A 369 -6.42 11.15 -6.70
N SER A 370 -6.43 10.00 -6.00
CA SER A 370 -5.48 9.68 -4.94
C SER A 370 -4.22 8.97 -5.45
N ASN A 371 -4.18 8.55 -6.71
CA ASN A 371 -3.02 7.88 -7.29
C ASN A 371 -1.89 8.87 -7.58
N LEU A 372 -0.65 8.40 -7.50
CA LEU A 372 0.56 9.20 -7.72
C LEU A 372 0.68 9.74 -9.15
N LEU A 373 0.28 8.93 -10.15
CA LEU A 373 0.45 9.26 -11.56
C LEU A 373 -0.89 9.51 -12.22
N THR A 374 -0.94 10.52 -13.11
CA THR A 374 -2.12 10.83 -13.93
C THR A 374 -2.11 10.08 -15.26
N SER A 375 -1.04 9.37 -15.60
CA SER A 375 -0.87 8.56 -16.81
C SER A 375 -0.34 7.18 -16.49
N GLU A 376 -0.46 6.24 -17.45
CA GLU A 376 0.13 4.89 -17.35
C GLU A 376 1.65 4.88 -17.61
N GLU A 377 2.24 6.04 -17.89
CA GLU A 377 3.68 6.13 -18.12
C GLU A 377 4.45 5.92 -16.83
N LYS A 378 5.50 5.11 -16.94
CA LYS A 378 6.39 4.74 -15.83
C LYS A 378 7.71 5.43 -16.08
N PHE A 379 8.16 6.16 -15.07
CA PHE A 379 9.41 6.89 -15.15
C PHE A 379 10.42 6.31 -14.15
N ALA A 380 11.59 5.95 -14.66
CA ALA A 380 12.70 5.55 -13.81
C ALA A 380 13.37 6.79 -13.21
N GLY A 381 13.64 6.75 -11.93
CA GLY A 381 14.47 7.69 -11.20
C GLY A 381 13.81 9.02 -10.81
N HIS A 382 12.98 9.61 -11.65
CA HIS A 382 12.25 10.85 -11.36
C HIS A 382 10.94 10.92 -12.10
N TRP A 383 9.88 11.30 -11.38
CA TRP A 383 8.57 11.55 -11.98
C TRP A 383 8.34 13.06 -12.11
N PRO A 384 8.25 13.59 -13.35
CA PRO A 384 7.98 15.01 -13.58
C PRO A 384 6.67 15.45 -12.92
N ASP A 385 6.64 16.67 -12.37
CA ASP A 385 5.48 17.19 -11.64
C ASP A 385 4.19 17.18 -12.47
N GLU A 386 4.29 17.42 -13.79
CA GLU A 386 3.15 17.40 -14.72
C GLU A 386 2.51 16.02 -14.90
N PHE A 387 3.20 14.96 -14.49
CA PHE A 387 2.65 13.58 -14.51
C PHE A 387 2.08 13.16 -13.18
N LEU A 388 2.31 13.91 -12.12
CA LEU A 388 1.73 13.62 -10.81
C LEU A 388 0.28 14.08 -10.76
N SER A 389 -0.56 13.28 -10.10
CA SER A 389 -1.89 13.75 -9.69
C SER A 389 -1.74 14.86 -8.64
N LYS A 390 -2.81 15.64 -8.43
CA LYS A 390 -2.82 16.64 -7.34
C LYS A 390 -2.54 16.02 -5.98
N SER A 391 -3.06 14.81 -5.75
CA SER A 391 -2.79 14.02 -4.55
C SER A 391 -1.32 13.61 -4.46
N GLY A 392 -0.79 12.99 -5.51
CA GLY A 392 0.60 12.54 -5.55
C GLY A 392 1.58 13.68 -5.33
N TYR A 393 1.37 14.82 -5.99
CA TYR A 393 2.20 16.01 -5.81
C TYR A 393 2.14 16.52 -4.36
N TYR A 394 0.94 16.63 -3.77
CA TYR A 394 0.78 17.03 -2.37
C TYR A 394 1.51 16.06 -1.44
N VAL A 395 1.27 14.76 -1.57
CA VAL A 395 1.84 13.73 -0.68
C VAL A 395 3.37 13.70 -0.76
N ARG A 396 3.95 13.84 -1.95
CA ARG A 396 5.41 13.97 -2.12
C ARG A 396 5.97 15.11 -1.26
N THR A 397 5.28 16.26 -1.19
CA THR A 397 5.74 17.37 -0.34
C THR A 397 5.72 17.03 1.15
N GLN A 398 4.74 16.22 1.58
CA GLN A 398 4.62 15.81 2.98
C GLN A 398 5.69 14.78 3.37
N ILE A 399 6.02 13.85 2.47
CA ILE A 399 7.14 12.91 2.67
C ILE A 399 8.46 13.68 2.81
N LEU A 400 8.70 14.63 1.93
CA LEU A 400 9.92 15.44 1.89
C LEU A 400 9.97 16.56 2.94
N GLU A 401 8.86 16.80 3.67
CA GLU A 401 8.71 17.93 4.60
C GLU A 401 9.02 19.31 3.98
N VAL A 402 8.61 19.50 2.75
CA VAL A 402 8.74 20.78 2.04
C VAL A 402 7.40 21.48 1.88
N PRO A 403 7.35 22.82 1.80
CA PRO A 403 6.10 23.54 1.65
C PRO A 403 5.36 23.14 0.37
N TYR A 404 4.07 22.85 0.49
CA TYR A 404 3.19 22.61 -0.65
C TYR A 404 2.91 23.94 -1.38
N ALA A 405 3.16 23.96 -2.70
CA ALA A 405 2.78 25.04 -3.59
C ALA A 405 1.92 24.43 -4.72
N PRO A 406 0.62 24.77 -4.82
CA PRO A 406 -0.25 24.17 -5.85
C PRO A 406 0.35 24.33 -7.24
N LEU A 407 0.28 23.25 -8.03
CA LEU A 407 0.61 23.31 -9.45
C LEU A 407 -0.32 24.31 -10.14
N ALA A 408 0.19 25.07 -11.10
CA ALA A 408 -0.62 25.95 -11.94
C ALA A 408 -1.59 25.07 -12.76
N ASP A 409 -2.86 25.51 -12.85
CA ASP A 409 -3.92 24.82 -13.62
C ASP A 409 -3.59 24.81 -15.11
#